data_db090aab54b4b8ca3a9966785ee70056
#
_entry.id   db090aab54b4b8ca3a9966785ee70056
#
_cell.length_a   1.000
_cell.length_b   1.000
_cell.length_c   1.000
_cell.angle_alpha   90.00
_cell.angle_beta   90.00
_cell.angle_gamma   90.00
#
_symmetry.space_group_name_H-M   'P 1'
#
loop_
_entity.id
_entity.type
_entity.pdbx_description
1 polymer ?
#
loop_
_entity_poly.entity_id
_entity_poly.type
_entity_poly.pdbx_seq_one_letter_code
_entity_poly.pdbx_strand_id
1 'polypeptide(L)'
;MIYSINKPIGWTSFDVVKKIRGITREKKVGHAGTLDPFAEGVLIIGTGKDTKKLTSISSSIKSYRAILKLGKTTDTLDNEGEVTNKMDVPIFDKVIIENVLISFKGDYLHMPPMYSAKRVKGVRLYKLARQNIVVEREPVNVSILEISLNNFNKNEIDFSVTCSKGTYIRVLGQDIAKKLGTIGYLTKLVRIEVGPYNINNSTSIKTFEEKWKSTNR
;
A
#
# COMPACT_ATOMS: atom_id res chain seq x y z
N MET A 1 -2.67 23.95 1.39
CA MET A 1 -2.66 23.29 2.74
C MET A 1 -2.32 21.82 2.59
N ILE A 2 -1.85 21.15 3.67
CA ILE A 2 -1.60 19.70 3.72
C ILE A 2 -2.62 19.08 4.68
N TYR A 3 -3.24 17.99 4.26
CA TYR A 3 -4.24 17.25 5.02
C TYR A 3 -3.85 15.77 5.11
N SER A 4 -4.00 15.17 6.28
CA SER A 4 -3.92 13.73 6.49
C SER A 4 -5.32 13.14 6.48
N ILE A 5 -5.62 12.36 5.46
CA ILE A 5 -6.94 11.76 5.24
C ILE A 5 -6.84 10.24 5.46
N ASN A 6 -7.74 9.67 6.23
CA ASN A 6 -7.92 8.23 6.29
C ASN A 6 -8.71 7.79 5.04
N LYS A 7 -7.99 7.23 4.05
CA LYS A 7 -8.60 6.72 2.82
C LYS A 7 -9.42 5.46 3.13
N PRO A 8 -10.71 5.41 2.80
CA PRO A 8 -11.50 4.20 2.99
C PRO A 8 -11.14 3.12 1.96
N ILE A 9 -11.47 1.87 2.28
CA ILE A 9 -11.44 0.73 1.35
C ILE A 9 -12.35 1.00 0.14
N GLY A 10 -12.00 0.46 -1.02
CA GLY A 10 -12.76 0.57 -2.28
C GLY A 10 -12.55 1.88 -3.03
N TRP A 11 -11.87 2.87 -2.43
CA TRP A 11 -11.57 4.14 -3.09
C TRP A 11 -10.14 4.14 -3.65
N THR A 12 -9.99 4.66 -4.87
CA THR A 12 -8.65 4.99 -5.36
C THR A 12 -8.13 6.25 -4.66
N SER A 13 -6.81 6.43 -4.61
CA SER A 13 -6.22 7.69 -4.13
C SER A 13 -6.68 8.90 -4.93
N PHE A 14 -7.03 8.71 -6.21
CA PHE A 14 -7.56 9.78 -7.06
C PHE A 14 -9.01 10.15 -6.73
N ASP A 15 -9.84 9.21 -6.30
CA ASP A 15 -11.22 9.49 -5.84
C ASP A 15 -11.19 10.39 -4.60
N VAL A 16 -10.26 10.14 -3.68
CA VAL A 16 -10.04 11.04 -2.52
C VAL A 16 -9.63 12.43 -3.00
N VAL A 17 -8.69 12.54 -3.93
CA VAL A 17 -8.28 13.83 -4.52
C VAL A 17 -9.47 14.55 -5.15
N LYS A 18 -10.30 13.83 -5.93
CA LYS A 18 -11.50 14.38 -6.56
C LYS A 18 -12.52 14.88 -5.53
N LYS A 19 -12.76 14.09 -4.47
CA LYS A 19 -13.69 14.47 -3.40
C LYS A 19 -13.18 15.71 -2.63
N ILE A 20 -11.91 15.73 -2.22
CA ILE A 20 -11.33 16.87 -1.51
C ILE A 20 -11.33 18.13 -2.39
N ARG A 21 -11.05 18.00 -3.70
CA ARG A 21 -11.18 19.11 -4.65
C ARG A 21 -12.60 19.68 -4.69
N GLY A 22 -13.62 18.83 -4.71
CA GLY A 22 -15.03 19.25 -4.68
C GLY A 22 -15.40 19.99 -3.39
N ILE A 23 -14.91 19.51 -2.24
CA ILE A 23 -15.16 20.13 -0.92
C ILE A 23 -14.46 21.49 -0.81
N THR A 24 -13.16 21.55 -1.16
CA THR A 24 -12.33 22.75 -0.97
C THR A 24 -12.46 23.78 -2.09
N ARG A 25 -13.02 23.37 -3.25
CA ARG A 25 -13.06 24.15 -4.50
C ARG A 25 -11.69 24.59 -5.01
N GLU A 26 -10.61 23.98 -4.50
CA GLU A 26 -9.25 24.27 -4.92
C GLU A 26 -8.96 23.69 -6.31
N LYS A 27 -8.41 24.51 -7.23
CA LYS A 27 -8.06 24.07 -8.58
C LYS A 27 -6.97 23.02 -8.59
N LYS A 28 -5.98 23.16 -7.72
CA LYS A 28 -4.80 22.27 -7.64
C LYS A 28 -4.86 21.42 -6.39
N VAL A 29 -5.11 20.13 -6.56
CA VAL A 29 -5.14 19.13 -5.48
C VAL A 29 -4.38 17.88 -5.94
N GLY A 30 -3.55 17.32 -5.08
CA GLY A 30 -2.78 16.09 -5.33
C GLY A 30 -2.61 15.27 -4.07
N HIS A 31 -1.94 14.11 -4.19
CA HIS A 31 -1.63 13.22 -3.05
C HIS A 31 -0.16 12.81 -3.03
N ALA A 32 0.35 12.41 -1.86
CA ALA A 32 1.68 11.85 -1.66
C ALA A 32 1.62 10.33 -1.44
N GLY A 33 2.02 9.57 -2.46
CA GLY A 33 2.07 8.11 -2.42
C GLY A 33 0.70 7.44 -2.61
N THR A 34 0.56 6.73 -3.71
CA THR A 34 -0.66 5.97 -4.02
C THR A 34 -0.92 4.89 -2.98
N LEU A 35 -2.18 4.71 -2.61
CA LEU A 35 -2.73 3.52 -1.97
C LEU A 35 -3.63 2.80 -2.95
N ASP A 36 -3.53 1.48 -2.98
CA ASP A 36 -4.40 0.63 -3.80
C ASP A 36 -5.86 0.72 -3.30
N PRO A 37 -6.87 0.41 -4.14
CA PRO A 37 -8.27 0.52 -3.72
C PRO A 37 -8.61 -0.38 -2.53
N PHE A 38 -8.12 -1.64 -2.50
CA PHE A 38 -8.35 -2.55 -1.37
C PHE A 38 -7.69 -2.10 -0.06
N ALA A 39 -6.68 -1.21 -0.12
CA ALA A 39 -5.98 -0.69 1.05
C ALA A 39 -6.69 0.52 1.66
N GLU A 40 -6.49 0.73 2.95
CA GLU A 40 -7.00 1.88 3.71
C GLU A 40 -5.88 2.60 4.48
N GLY A 41 -6.19 3.73 5.11
CA GLY A 41 -5.28 4.42 6.01
C GLY A 41 -4.75 5.74 5.48
N VAL A 42 -3.62 6.19 6.02
CA VAL A 42 -3.06 7.53 5.82
C VAL A 42 -2.79 7.84 4.35
N LEU A 43 -3.51 8.83 3.82
CA LEU A 43 -3.25 9.43 2.51
C LEU A 43 -3.07 10.93 2.66
N ILE A 44 -1.89 11.43 2.32
CA ILE A 44 -1.59 12.86 2.42
C ILE A 44 -2.06 13.58 1.17
N ILE A 45 -2.91 14.57 1.38
CA ILE A 45 -3.47 15.43 0.33
C ILE A 45 -2.89 16.83 0.46
N GLY A 46 -2.42 17.39 -0.63
CA GLY A 46 -1.99 18.79 -0.72
C GLY A 46 -2.89 19.60 -1.63
N THR A 47 -3.16 20.85 -1.25
CA THR A 47 -3.97 21.78 -2.07
C THR A 47 -3.21 23.07 -2.37
N GLY A 48 -3.53 23.72 -3.48
CA GLY A 48 -2.95 25.01 -3.91
C GLY A 48 -1.42 24.94 -4.03
N LYS A 49 -0.73 25.91 -3.43
CA LYS A 49 0.74 26.01 -3.45
C LYS A 49 1.43 24.85 -2.75
N ASP A 50 0.77 24.26 -1.74
CA ASP A 50 1.36 23.18 -0.93
C ASP A 50 1.40 21.81 -1.64
N THR A 51 0.81 21.70 -2.83
CA THR A 51 1.01 20.52 -3.70
C THR A 51 2.50 20.29 -4.02
N LYS A 52 3.34 21.32 -3.97
CA LYS A 52 4.79 21.20 -4.17
C LYS A 52 5.47 20.36 -3.05
N LYS A 53 4.93 20.39 -1.83
CA LYS A 53 5.45 19.63 -0.67
C LYS A 53 5.18 18.13 -0.80
N LEU A 54 4.24 17.71 -1.65
CA LEU A 54 3.88 16.29 -1.81
C LEU A 54 5.04 15.44 -2.33
N THR A 55 5.98 16.01 -3.07
CA THR A 55 7.16 15.29 -3.58
C THR A 55 8.05 14.82 -2.42
N SER A 56 8.38 15.71 -1.47
CA SER A 56 9.17 15.35 -0.29
C SER A 56 8.43 14.38 0.62
N ILE A 57 7.13 14.62 0.88
CA ILE A 57 6.30 13.73 1.70
C ILE A 57 6.20 12.32 1.05
N SER A 58 6.10 12.25 -0.27
CA SER A 58 6.08 10.97 -0.98
C SER A 58 7.36 10.15 -0.79
N SER A 59 8.48 10.81 -0.49
CA SER A 59 9.77 10.17 -0.22
C SER A 59 9.94 9.69 1.23
N SER A 60 9.05 10.05 2.14
CA SER A 60 9.10 9.63 3.55
C SER A 60 8.99 8.12 3.71
N ILE A 61 9.48 7.62 4.85
CA ILE A 61 9.25 6.27 5.34
C ILE A 61 7.75 6.06 5.59
N LYS A 62 7.29 4.84 5.44
CA LYS A 62 5.89 4.43 5.65
C LYS A 62 5.81 3.19 6.49
N SER A 63 4.81 3.15 7.37
CA SER A 63 4.50 1.96 8.18
C SER A 63 3.14 1.40 7.77
N TYR A 64 3.08 0.07 7.70
CA TYR A 64 1.88 -0.67 7.30
C TYR A 64 1.60 -1.81 8.26
N ARG A 65 0.32 -2.18 8.38
CA ARG A 65 -0.13 -3.47 8.87
C ARG A 65 -0.82 -4.22 7.74
N ALA A 66 -0.50 -5.49 7.57
CA ALA A 66 -0.99 -6.30 6.47
C ALA A 66 -1.42 -7.69 6.95
N ILE A 67 -2.45 -8.26 6.32
CA ILE A 67 -2.82 -9.67 6.48
C ILE A 67 -2.52 -10.39 5.18
N LEU A 68 -1.60 -11.35 5.25
CA LEU A 68 -1.20 -12.25 4.18
C LEU A 68 -1.99 -13.54 4.29
N LYS A 69 -2.78 -13.87 3.27
CA LYS A 69 -3.46 -15.15 3.09
C LYS A 69 -2.54 -16.12 2.37
N LEU A 70 -2.35 -17.31 2.93
CA LEU A 70 -1.52 -18.37 2.37
C LEU A 70 -2.34 -19.40 1.58
N GLY A 71 -1.67 -20.18 0.73
CA GLY A 71 -2.25 -21.29 -0.03
C GLY A 71 -2.93 -20.90 -1.34
N LYS A 72 -3.03 -19.62 -1.66
CA LYS A 72 -3.56 -19.10 -2.93
C LYS A 72 -2.81 -17.85 -3.33
N THR A 73 -2.78 -17.54 -4.63
CA THR A 73 -2.32 -16.23 -5.13
C THR A 73 -3.29 -15.69 -6.15
N THR A 74 -3.30 -14.37 -6.33
CA THR A 74 -4.13 -13.67 -7.32
C THR A 74 -3.22 -12.93 -8.31
N ASP A 75 -3.77 -12.53 -9.44
CA ASP A 75 -3.07 -11.77 -10.48
C ASP A 75 -2.65 -10.37 -9.99
N THR A 76 -3.40 -9.77 -9.06
CA THR A 76 -3.10 -8.46 -8.44
C THR A 76 -2.26 -8.56 -7.17
N LEU A 77 -2.07 -9.77 -6.61
CA LEU A 77 -1.45 -10.05 -5.31
C LEU A 77 -2.25 -9.45 -4.11
N ASP A 78 -3.52 -9.17 -4.32
CA ASP A 78 -4.49 -8.72 -3.32
C ASP A 78 -5.87 -9.35 -3.55
N ASN A 79 -6.86 -9.01 -2.74
CA ASN A 79 -8.20 -9.58 -2.79
C ASN A 79 -9.12 -8.99 -3.88
N GLU A 80 -8.64 -8.04 -4.69
CA GLU A 80 -9.39 -7.50 -5.84
C GLU A 80 -9.16 -8.33 -7.11
N GLY A 81 -8.09 -9.15 -7.14
CA GLY A 81 -7.74 -9.98 -8.30
C GLY A 81 -8.38 -11.37 -8.29
N GLU A 82 -8.28 -12.03 -9.43
CA GLU A 82 -8.72 -13.43 -9.60
C GLU A 82 -7.67 -14.41 -9.10
N VAL A 83 -8.12 -15.51 -8.48
CA VAL A 83 -7.21 -16.57 -8.02
C VAL A 83 -6.58 -17.27 -9.23
N THR A 84 -5.27 -17.19 -9.35
CA THR A 84 -4.51 -17.80 -10.45
C THR A 84 -3.94 -19.16 -10.10
N ASN A 85 -3.51 -19.37 -8.83
CA ASN A 85 -2.91 -20.62 -8.39
C ASN A 85 -3.35 -20.97 -6.96
N LYS A 86 -3.28 -22.28 -6.65
CA LYS A 86 -3.47 -22.84 -5.32
C LYS A 86 -2.29 -23.75 -4.98
N MET A 87 -1.89 -23.79 -3.71
CA MET A 87 -0.78 -24.59 -3.20
C MET A 87 -1.06 -24.95 -1.74
N ASP A 88 -0.58 -26.09 -1.29
CA ASP A 88 -0.67 -26.49 0.11
C ASP A 88 0.09 -25.51 1.00
N VAL A 89 -0.38 -25.38 2.23
CA VAL A 89 0.25 -24.55 3.25
C VAL A 89 0.96 -25.48 4.23
N PRO A 90 2.31 -25.45 4.28
CA PRO A 90 3.06 -26.20 5.28
C PRO A 90 2.68 -25.79 6.71
N ILE A 91 2.97 -26.65 7.67
CA ILE A 91 2.79 -26.32 9.09
C ILE A 91 3.97 -25.46 9.53
N PHE A 92 3.68 -24.30 10.11
CA PHE A 92 4.68 -23.40 10.68
C PHE A 92 4.44 -23.23 12.17
N ASP A 93 5.51 -23.05 12.91
CA ASP A 93 5.49 -22.46 14.23
C ASP A 93 5.79 -20.94 14.15
N LYS A 94 5.65 -20.27 15.28
CA LYS A 94 5.91 -18.83 15.40
C LYS A 94 7.34 -18.47 15.03
N VAL A 95 8.31 -19.29 15.43
CA VAL A 95 9.75 -19.03 15.24
C VAL A 95 10.12 -19.07 13.75
N ILE A 96 9.58 -20.01 13.00
CA ILE A 96 9.78 -20.11 11.54
C ILE A 96 9.27 -18.84 10.86
N ILE A 97 8.06 -18.40 11.19
CA ILE A 97 7.47 -17.20 10.61
C ILE A 97 8.29 -15.95 10.96
N GLU A 98 8.65 -15.77 12.23
CA GLU A 98 9.46 -14.62 12.68
C GLU A 98 10.82 -14.59 11.99
N ASN A 99 11.52 -15.74 11.86
CA ASN A 99 12.79 -15.82 11.14
C ASN A 99 12.65 -15.45 9.67
N VAL A 100 11.58 -15.90 9.00
CA VAL A 100 11.31 -15.51 7.61
C VAL A 100 11.05 -14.02 7.51
N LEU A 101 10.23 -13.43 8.37
CA LEU A 101 9.98 -11.99 8.38
C LEU A 101 11.27 -11.19 8.57
N ILE A 102 12.04 -11.51 9.62
CA ILE A 102 13.30 -10.82 9.94
C ILE A 102 14.30 -10.90 8.80
N SER A 103 14.31 -11.98 8.02
CA SER A 103 15.22 -12.14 6.88
C SER A 103 14.98 -11.17 5.73
N PHE A 104 13.89 -10.40 5.74
CA PHE A 104 13.64 -9.30 4.80
C PHE A 104 14.13 -7.94 5.31
N LYS A 105 14.58 -7.84 6.56
CA LYS A 105 15.10 -6.58 7.11
C LYS A 105 16.39 -6.15 6.43
N GLY A 106 16.52 -4.88 6.11
CA GLY A 106 17.65 -4.30 5.38
C GLY A 106 17.28 -4.03 3.91
N ASP A 107 18.26 -4.12 3.04
CA ASP A 107 18.08 -3.93 1.60
C ASP A 107 17.31 -5.10 1.00
N TYR A 108 16.28 -4.76 0.26
CA TYR A 108 15.36 -5.72 -0.34
C TYR A 108 15.12 -5.38 -1.81
N LEU A 109 15.53 -6.28 -2.67
CA LEU A 109 15.35 -6.18 -4.12
C LEU A 109 14.06 -6.86 -4.53
N HIS A 110 13.09 -6.11 -5.05
CA HIS A 110 11.84 -6.69 -5.50
C HIS A 110 11.40 -6.22 -6.90
N MET A 111 10.64 -7.07 -7.59
CA MET A 111 10.05 -6.76 -8.88
C MET A 111 8.76 -5.96 -8.70
N PRO A 112 8.62 -4.71 -9.20
CA PRO A 112 7.35 -3.99 -9.16
C PRO A 112 6.22 -4.78 -9.82
N PRO A 113 5.01 -4.86 -9.23
CA PRO A 113 3.92 -5.63 -9.82
C PRO A 113 3.39 -4.95 -11.09
N MET A 114 2.78 -5.73 -11.99
CA MET A 114 2.12 -5.19 -13.19
C MET A 114 0.98 -4.24 -12.83
N TYR A 115 0.20 -4.56 -11.80
CA TYR A 115 -0.84 -3.68 -11.26
C TYR A 115 -0.23 -2.60 -10.35
N SER A 116 0.53 -1.66 -10.97
CA SER A 116 1.15 -0.54 -10.25
C SER A 116 1.09 0.77 -11.03
N ALA A 117 1.28 1.89 -10.31
CA ALA A 117 1.35 3.23 -10.89
C ALA A 117 2.71 3.55 -11.53
N LYS A 118 3.70 2.64 -11.44
CA LYS A 118 5.02 2.81 -12.10
C LYS A 118 4.83 2.91 -13.61
N ARG A 119 5.67 3.74 -14.26
CA ARG A 119 5.65 3.90 -15.73
C ARG A 119 6.82 3.15 -16.37
N VAL A 120 6.53 2.50 -17.48
CA VAL A 120 7.52 1.95 -18.41
C VAL A 120 7.23 2.55 -19.77
N LYS A 121 8.23 3.14 -20.41
CA LYS A 121 8.10 3.86 -21.70
C LYS A 121 6.94 4.88 -21.71
N GLY A 122 6.75 5.62 -20.57
CA GLY A 122 5.71 6.64 -20.44
C GLY A 122 4.30 6.13 -20.07
N VAL A 123 4.03 4.83 -20.19
CA VAL A 123 2.72 4.21 -19.89
C VAL A 123 2.72 3.62 -18.47
N ARG A 124 1.64 3.80 -17.73
CA ARG A 124 1.49 3.18 -16.39
C ARG A 124 1.28 1.68 -16.51
N LEU A 125 1.98 0.88 -15.70
CA LEU A 125 1.94 -0.59 -15.75
C LEU A 125 0.52 -1.14 -15.60
N TYR A 126 -0.30 -0.60 -14.69
CA TYR A 126 -1.68 -1.08 -14.50
C TYR A 126 -2.56 -0.94 -15.76
N LYS A 127 -2.26 0.03 -16.66
CA LYS A 127 -3.00 0.16 -17.94
C LYS A 127 -2.65 -0.96 -18.91
N LEU A 128 -1.39 -1.39 -18.91
CA LEU A 128 -0.93 -2.51 -19.71
C LEU A 128 -1.46 -3.84 -19.13
N ALA A 129 -1.42 -3.99 -17.81
CA ALA A 129 -1.97 -5.16 -17.12
C ALA A 129 -3.45 -5.41 -17.46
N ARG A 130 -4.29 -4.35 -17.48
CA ARG A 130 -5.70 -4.44 -17.88
C ARG A 130 -5.93 -4.81 -19.34
N GLN A 131 -4.92 -4.70 -20.17
CA GLN A 131 -4.92 -5.13 -21.57
C GLN A 131 -4.26 -6.50 -21.75
N ASN A 132 -3.96 -7.20 -20.65
CA ASN A 132 -3.20 -8.47 -20.63
C ASN A 132 -1.81 -8.36 -21.26
N ILE A 133 -1.23 -7.15 -21.32
CA ILE A 133 0.12 -6.91 -21.84
C ILE A 133 1.10 -6.98 -20.67
N VAL A 134 1.98 -7.99 -20.69
CA VAL A 134 3.07 -8.13 -19.73
C VAL A 134 4.32 -7.49 -20.34
N VAL A 135 4.99 -6.63 -19.57
CA VAL A 135 6.24 -6.00 -19.97
C VAL A 135 7.35 -6.35 -18.99
N GLU A 136 8.56 -6.39 -19.49
CA GLU A 136 9.74 -6.55 -18.65
C GLU A 136 9.87 -5.36 -17.69
N ARG A 137 10.23 -5.66 -16.46
CA ARG A 137 10.38 -4.68 -15.38
C ARG A 137 11.74 -4.88 -14.72
N GLU A 138 12.37 -3.80 -14.40
CA GLU A 138 13.62 -3.84 -13.63
C GLU A 138 13.29 -3.95 -12.12
N PRO A 139 13.99 -4.83 -11.39
CA PRO A 139 13.93 -4.86 -9.94
C PRO A 139 14.26 -3.50 -9.35
N VAL A 140 13.68 -3.21 -8.20
CA VAL A 140 13.91 -1.96 -7.45
C VAL A 140 14.44 -2.32 -6.08
N ASN A 141 15.56 -1.70 -5.70
CA ASN A 141 16.07 -1.81 -4.35
C ASN A 141 15.29 -0.87 -3.42
N VAL A 142 14.78 -1.43 -2.33
CA VAL A 142 14.08 -0.71 -1.26
C VAL A 142 14.63 -1.20 0.09
N SER A 143 14.35 -0.47 1.15
CA SER A 143 14.82 -0.85 2.49
C SER A 143 13.63 -1.19 3.39
N ILE A 144 13.67 -2.34 4.03
CA ILE A 144 12.78 -2.74 5.12
C ILE A 144 13.48 -2.39 6.44
N LEU A 145 13.00 -1.35 7.12
CA LEU A 145 13.60 -0.87 8.36
C LEU A 145 13.20 -1.75 9.54
N GLU A 146 11.92 -2.09 9.60
CA GLU A 146 11.35 -2.94 10.63
C GLU A 146 10.28 -3.85 10.04
N ILE A 147 10.20 -5.06 10.55
CA ILE A 147 9.15 -6.01 10.22
C ILE A 147 8.91 -6.92 11.42
N SER A 148 7.66 -7.16 11.77
CA SER A 148 7.28 -7.95 12.94
C SER A 148 5.99 -8.72 12.73
N LEU A 149 5.90 -9.89 13.36
CA LEU A 149 4.70 -10.69 13.44
C LEU A 149 3.75 -10.12 14.50
N ASN A 150 2.49 -9.86 14.14
CA ASN A 150 1.44 -9.47 15.08
C ASN A 150 0.65 -10.68 15.55
N ASN A 151 0.20 -11.51 14.60
CA ASN A 151 -0.57 -12.72 14.86
C ASN A 151 -0.48 -13.67 13.66
N PHE A 152 -0.80 -14.96 13.86
CA PHE A 152 -0.90 -15.92 12.76
C PHE A 152 -1.88 -17.05 13.09
N ASN A 153 -2.36 -17.70 12.05
CA ASN A 153 -3.07 -18.97 12.11
C ASN A 153 -2.60 -19.86 10.94
N LYS A 154 -3.22 -21.03 10.76
CA LYS A 154 -2.83 -21.97 9.70
C LYS A 154 -2.71 -21.33 8.30
N ASN A 155 -3.56 -20.37 7.97
CA ASN A 155 -3.68 -19.84 6.61
C ASN A 155 -3.45 -18.32 6.51
N GLU A 156 -3.13 -17.64 7.61
CA GLU A 156 -2.99 -16.19 7.63
C GLU A 156 -1.85 -15.73 8.53
N ILE A 157 -1.14 -14.72 8.07
CA ILE A 157 -0.08 -14.03 8.82
C ILE A 157 -0.45 -12.55 8.87
N ASP A 158 -0.64 -12.01 10.08
CA ASP A 158 -0.78 -10.57 10.33
C ASP A 158 0.59 -10.03 10.74
N PHE A 159 1.11 -9.07 9.96
CA PHE A 159 2.43 -8.50 10.20
C PHE A 159 2.41 -6.98 10.04
N SER A 160 3.34 -6.34 10.73
CA SER A 160 3.64 -4.92 10.59
C SER A 160 4.98 -4.73 9.89
N VAL A 161 5.09 -3.68 9.05
CA VAL A 161 6.32 -3.37 8.33
C VAL A 161 6.52 -1.87 8.19
N THR A 162 7.76 -1.40 8.43
CA THR A 162 8.21 -0.03 8.17
C THR A 162 9.26 -0.07 7.06
N CYS A 163 9.05 0.71 6.00
CA CYS A 163 9.86 0.59 4.79
C CYS A 163 10.05 1.92 4.06
N SER A 164 11.04 1.96 3.18
CA SER A 164 11.33 3.07 2.30
C SER A 164 10.25 3.27 1.22
N LYS A 165 10.29 4.42 0.54
CA LYS A 165 9.42 4.68 -0.62
C LYS A 165 9.60 3.62 -1.71
N GLY A 166 8.53 3.33 -2.44
CA GLY A 166 8.57 2.40 -3.58
C GLY A 166 8.39 0.94 -3.21
N THR A 167 8.31 0.61 -1.92
CA THR A 167 8.03 -0.76 -1.46
C THR A 167 6.58 -1.13 -1.75
N TYR A 168 6.40 -2.23 -2.48
CA TYR A 168 5.08 -2.83 -2.73
C TYR A 168 4.83 -3.94 -1.71
N ILE A 169 3.98 -3.66 -0.73
CA ILE A 169 3.70 -4.62 0.37
C ILE A 169 3.05 -5.90 -0.17
N ARG A 170 2.32 -5.82 -1.29
CA ARG A 170 1.77 -7.00 -1.98
C ARG A 170 2.85 -7.95 -2.48
N VAL A 171 3.93 -7.41 -3.04
CA VAL A 171 5.09 -8.20 -3.49
C VAL A 171 5.84 -8.77 -2.29
N LEU A 172 6.06 -7.97 -1.24
CA LEU A 172 6.66 -8.45 0.01
C LEU A 172 5.86 -9.63 0.58
N GLY A 173 4.51 -9.52 0.64
CA GLY A 173 3.65 -10.61 1.08
C GLY A 173 3.81 -11.87 0.24
N GLN A 174 3.85 -11.75 -1.09
CA GLN A 174 4.10 -12.87 -1.99
C GLN A 174 5.48 -13.51 -1.72
N ASP A 175 6.53 -12.72 -1.52
CA ASP A 175 7.88 -13.23 -1.31
C ASP A 175 8.04 -13.85 0.08
N ILE A 176 7.33 -13.34 1.11
CA ILE A 176 7.21 -14.00 2.42
C ILE A 176 6.58 -15.39 2.24
N ALA A 177 5.45 -15.48 1.53
CA ALA A 177 4.79 -16.77 1.29
C ALA A 177 5.70 -17.76 0.54
N LYS A 178 6.42 -17.30 -0.50
CA LYS A 178 7.40 -18.13 -1.23
C LYS A 178 8.51 -18.63 -0.32
N LYS A 179 9.03 -17.80 0.57
CA LYS A 179 10.10 -18.20 1.51
C LYS A 179 9.61 -19.19 2.56
N LEU A 180 8.32 -19.19 2.84
CA LEU A 180 7.63 -20.22 3.65
C LEU A 180 7.30 -21.49 2.87
N GLY A 181 7.65 -21.60 1.58
CA GLY A 181 7.38 -22.79 0.74
C GLY A 181 5.93 -22.90 0.26
N THR A 182 5.21 -21.79 0.17
CA THR A 182 3.84 -21.73 -0.35
C THR A 182 3.62 -20.47 -1.21
N ILE A 183 2.39 -20.13 -1.51
CA ILE A 183 1.99 -18.91 -2.23
C ILE A 183 1.03 -18.08 -1.37
N GLY A 184 0.94 -16.76 -1.64
CA GLY A 184 0.07 -15.90 -0.84
C GLY A 184 -0.29 -14.60 -1.56
N TYR A 185 -1.31 -13.91 -1.01
CA TYR A 185 -1.75 -12.59 -1.42
C TYR A 185 -2.27 -11.82 -0.21
N LEU A 186 -2.32 -10.49 -0.29
CA LEU A 186 -2.82 -9.67 0.81
C LEU A 186 -4.35 -9.61 0.80
N THR A 187 -4.97 -9.89 1.95
CA THR A 187 -6.42 -9.69 2.16
C THR A 187 -6.71 -8.37 2.86
N LYS A 188 -5.73 -7.78 3.55
CA LYS A 188 -5.83 -6.48 4.21
C LYS A 188 -4.51 -5.73 4.14
N LEU A 189 -4.61 -4.41 3.92
CA LEU A 189 -3.47 -3.51 3.97
C LEU A 189 -3.91 -2.17 4.54
N VAL A 190 -3.30 -1.78 5.65
CA VAL A 190 -3.55 -0.50 6.32
C VAL A 190 -2.26 0.30 6.37
N ARG A 191 -2.22 1.48 5.76
CA ARG A 191 -1.10 2.40 5.93
C ARG A 191 -1.26 3.18 7.23
N ILE A 192 -0.43 2.85 8.22
CA ILE A 192 -0.48 3.41 9.57
C ILE A 192 0.19 4.78 9.60
N GLU A 193 1.33 4.93 8.86
CA GLU A 193 2.13 6.16 8.90
C GLU A 193 2.72 6.54 7.54
N VAL A 194 2.91 7.84 7.35
CA VAL A 194 3.68 8.47 6.26
C VAL A 194 4.51 9.58 6.87
N GLY A 195 5.80 9.36 7.10
CA GLY A 195 6.66 10.30 7.82
C GLY A 195 6.06 10.69 9.18
N PRO A 196 5.79 11.98 9.43
CA PRO A 196 5.25 12.43 10.72
C PRO A 196 3.71 12.24 10.84
N TYR A 197 3.05 11.73 9.82
CA TYR A 197 1.58 11.61 9.79
C TYR A 197 1.16 10.20 10.19
N ASN A 198 0.35 10.09 11.25
CA ASN A 198 -0.17 8.84 11.81
C ASN A 198 -1.68 8.71 11.58
N ILE A 199 -2.18 7.48 11.48
CA ILE A 199 -3.59 7.18 11.24
C ILE A 199 -4.52 7.73 12.34
N ASN A 200 -4.05 7.76 13.59
CA ASN A 200 -4.82 8.26 14.72
C ASN A 200 -5.12 9.77 14.59
N ASN A 201 -4.27 10.51 13.88
CA ASN A 201 -4.43 11.94 13.62
C ASN A 201 -5.00 12.22 12.21
N SER A 202 -5.34 11.17 11.47
CA SER A 202 -5.93 11.31 10.14
C SER A 202 -7.44 11.48 10.22
N THR A 203 -7.97 12.33 9.36
CA THR A 203 -9.41 12.67 9.36
C THR A 203 -10.13 11.83 8.32
N SER A 204 -11.31 11.28 8.64
CA SER A 204 -12.17 10.64 7.64
C SER A 204 -12.65 11.69 6.62
N ILE A 205 -13.00 11.26 5.40
CA ILE A 205 -13.54 12.16 4.37
C ILE A 205 -14.80 12.87 4.87
N LYS A 206 -15.68 12.16 5.60
CA LYS A 206 -16.91 12.72 6.17
C LYS A 206 -16.60 13.83 7.17
N THR A 207 -15.76 13.53 8.15
CA THR A 207 -15.36 14.51 9.18
C THR A 207 -14.61 15.70 8.58
N PHE A 208 -13.78 15.47 7.54
CA PHE A 208 -13.13 16.54 6.81
C PHE A 208 -14.16 17.49 6.16
N GLU A 209 -15.18 16.94 5.50
CA GLU A 209 -16.24 17.73 4.86
C GLU A 209 -17.05 18.55 5.87
N GLU A 210 -17.39 17.96 6.99
CA GLU A 210 -18.12 18.62 8.09
C GLU A 210 -17.33 19.80 8.67
N LYS A 211 -16.06 19.57 9.01
CA LYS A 211 -15.16 20.62 9.52
C LYS A 211 -14.96 21.73 8.50
N TRP A 212 -14.77 21.38 7.22
CA TRP A 212 -14.58 22.36 6.15
C TRP A 212 -15.80 23.30 6.02
N LYS A 213 -17.01 22.74 6.02
CA LYS A 213 -18.25 23.50 5.93
C LYS A 213 -18.47 24.41 7.17
N SER A 214 -18.09 23.97 8.36
CA SER A 214 -18.23 24.81 9.57
C SER A 214 -17.24 25.98 9.62
N THR A 215 -16.05 25.83 9.05
CA THR A 215 -15.00 26.87 9.08
C THR A 215 -15.12 27.88 7.95
N ASN A 216 -15.82 27.56 6.85
CA ASN A 216 -15.92 28.39 5.64
C ASN A 216 -17.39 28.82 5.33
N ARG A 217 -18.23 28.89 6.36
CA ARG A 217 -19.56 29.51 6.33
C ARG A 217 -19.47 31.02 6.53
#